data_731c89de3a0042d7ad588bfd415a0de3
#
_entry.id   731c89de3a0042d7ad588bfd415a0de3
#
_cell.length_a   1.000
_cell.length_b   1.000
_cell.length_c   1.000
_cell.angle_alpha   90.00
_cell.angle_beta   90.00
_cell.angle_gamma   90.00
#
_symmetry.space_group_name_H-M   'P 1'
#
loop_
_entity.id
_entity.type
_entity.pdbx_description
1 polymer ?
#
loop_
_entity_poly.entity_id
_entity_poly.type
_entity_poly.pdbx_seq_one_letter_code
_entity_poly.pdbx_strand_id
1 'polypeptide(L)'
;MAIPQHIIDQVVDRTDIVDLISQRVKLKKTGRTYSGCCPFHQEKSPSFHVYRDKQYFHCFGCQANGNAIRFLMDIDNRNFVDVMKDLASQAGIELPKDDIDNKKRIAYKRDVKPALSVSQSAPVAIDHSNSSEEASYFDYAPPSDDIDHEAQFADFDAFSAEPQAAQEGDLYTLLEQITQFYQAQLPHSQSGQNYFKKRGLSPETIDYWRLGYAPEDWQHLEKAFPQDIEGLKLLGLIRTSDKGRDFNLLRDRVIFPIRDTKGRVVGFGGRALNDEIKPKYINSPDSEVFHKNQLLYGLYEGRKQKAHDWLMVEGYMDVIALQQYGIYGAVATLGTASNTEHLNILFKQNPCITIAFDGDAAGQKAARRTLEIALPLLNDGRELKFFVLPNHHDPDSLIRREGLENFQRLLKQAPLLSDFIFAHLTQNHDIQTPEGKSQVMAELRQLTDLLPKHGSFRYLLSQAFKEKLGFGRKWTPKLNNDASLSFNIHTRDEDFAIAILMHHPFLYIHFETLRAFMQPGQLLSNVLAPVPSTSVPDGEPL
;
A
#
# COMPACT_ATOMS: atom_id res chain seq x y z
N MET A 1 -6.22 15.33 -13.38
CA MET A 1 -5.94 16.63 -12.70
C MET A 1 -5.97 16.40 -11.20
N ALA A 2 -4.87 16.63 -10.51
CA ALA A 2 -4.85 16.70 -9.06
C ALA A 2 -5.03 18.18 -8.68
N ILE A 3 -6.23 18.55 -8.24
CA ILE A 3 -6.52 19.91 -7.78
C ILE A 3 -5.90 20.03 -6.38
N PRO A 4 -5.02 21.02 -6.13
CA PRO A 4 -4.41 21.22 -4.82
C PRO A 4 -5.45 21.44 -3.72
N GLN A 5 -5.22 20.87 -2.52
CA GLN A 5 -6.19 20.91 -1.42
C GLN A 5 -6.61 22.34 -1.06
N HIS A 6 -5.68 23.27 -1.03
CA HIS A 6 -5.99 24.68 -0.73
C HIS A 6 -6.97 25.33 -1.71
N ILE A 7 -6.99 24.89 -2.98
CA ILE A 7 -7.96 25.37 -3.98
C ILE A 7 -9.32 24.74 -3.74
N ILE A 8 -9.35 23.45 -3.37
CA ILE A 8 -10.60 22.78 -2.99
C ILE A 8 -11.22 23.49 -1.80
N ASP A 9 -10.42 23.79 -0.78
CA ASP A 9 -10.86 24.49 0.43
C ASP A 9 -11.38 25.89 0.09
N GLN A 10 -10.67 26.65 -0.77
CA GLN A 10 -11.14 27.96 -1.21
C GLN A 10 -12.45 27.92 -2.00
N VAL A 11 -12.66 26.90 -2.84
CA VAL A 11 -13.89 26.73 -3.59
C VAL A 11 -15.04 26.37 -2.63
N VAL A 12 -14.81 25.51 -1.67
CA VAL A 12 -15.81 25.12 -0.66
C VAL A 12 -16.18 26.33 0.21
N ASP A 13 -15.21 27.11 0.67
CA ASP A 13 -15.42 28.30 1.53
C ASP A 13 -16.21 29.40 0.81
N ARG A 14 -16.06 29.55 -0.50
CA ARG A 14 -16.81 30.53 -1.30
C ARG A 14 -18.14 30.03 -1.81
N THR A 15 -18.45 28.74 -1.65
CA THR A 15 -19.69 28.12 -2.13
C THR A 15 -20.67 28.00 -0.97
N ASP A 16 -21.78 28.75 -0.96
CA ASP A 16 -22.84 28.55 0.02
C ASP A 16 -23.66 27.31 -0.32
N ILE A 17 -23.55 26.29 0.53
CA ILE A 17 -24.23 25.01 0.32
C ILE A 17 -25.75 25.12 0.30
N VAL A 18 -26.34 26.05 1.08
CA VAL A 18 -27.80 26.25 1.12
C VAL A 18 -28.28 26.84 -0.19
N ASP A 19 -27.59 27.86 -0.68
CA ASP A 19 -27.95 28.54 -1.91
C ASP A 19 -27.79 27.58 -3.11
N LEU A 20 -26.73 26.76 -3.12
CA LEU A 20 -26.50 25.75 -4.14
C LEU A 20 -27.57 24.66 -4.13
N ILE A 21 -27.88 24.09 -2.96
CA ILE A 21 -28.87 23.01 -2.84
C ILE A 21 -30.28 23.53 -3.09
N SER A 22 -30.59 24.78 -2.71
CA SER A 22 -31.91 25.40 -2.94
C SER A 22 -32.29 25.50 -4.42
N GLN A 23 -31.32 25.48 -5.32
CA GLN A 23 -31.57 25.42 -6.77
C GLN A 23 -32.15 24.07 -7.24
N ARG A 24 -31.96 23.01 -6.46
CA ARG A 24 -32.37 21.64 -6.81
C ARG A 24 -33.45 21.10 -5.87
N VAL A 25 -33.46 21.54 -4.61
CA VAL A 25 -34.33 21.01 -3.53
C VAL A 25 -35.06 22.18 -2.86
N LYS A 26 -36.36 22.05 -2.68
CA LYS A 26 -37.14 23.05 -1.91
C LYS A 26 -36.80 22.92 -0.43
N LEU A 27 -35.98 23.84 0.05
CA LEU A 27 -35.58 23.90 1.45
C LEU A 27 -36.45 24.88 2.24
N LYS A 28 -36.83 24.49 3.48
CA LYS A 28 -37.47 25.36 4.44
C LYS A 28 -36.56 25.59 5.64
N LYS A 29 -36.40 26.83 6.08
CA LYS A 29 -35.61 27.14 7.27
C LYS A 29 -36.30 26.62 8.53
N THR A 30 -35.59 25.80 9.31
CA THR A 30 -36.07 25.21 10.57
C THR A 30 -35.02 25.50 11.64
N GLY A 31 -35.21 26.61 12.36
CA GLY A 31 -34.24 27.09 13.34
C GLY A 31 -32.90 27.48 12.72
N ARG A 32 -31.82 26.81 13.09
CA ARG A 32 -30.45 27.02 12.53
C ARG A 32 -30.15 26.16 11.32
N THR A 33 -31.06 25.30 10.90
CA THR A 33 -30.88 24.39 9.78
C THR A 33 -31.91 24.64 8.70
N TYR A 34 -31.70 24.04 7.53
CA TYR A 34 -32.65 24.01 6.42
C TYR A 34 -33.07 22.57 6.20
N SER A 35 -34.37 22.30 5.99
CA SER A 35 -34.89 20.95 5.80
C SER A 35 -35.76 20.86 4.53
N GLY A 36 -35.73 19.72 3.87
CA GLY A 36 -36.52 19.41 2.68
C GLY A 36 -36.64 17.93 2.44
N CYS A 37 -37.36 17.53 1.38
CA CYS A 37 -37.36 16.14 0.92
C CYS A 37 -36.06 15.82 0.22
N CYS A 38 -35.52 14.63 0.48
CA CYS A 38 -34.26 14.19 -0.07
C CYS A 38 -34.34 13.97 -1.59
N PRO A 39 -33.37 14.45 -2.37
CA PRO A 39 -33.34 14.19 -3.81
C PRO A 39 -32.78 12.80 -4.17
N PHE A 40 -32.17 12.10 -3.21
CA PHE A 40 -31.47 10.81 -3.45
C PHE A 40 -32.36 9.60 -3.16
N HIS A 41 -33.53 9.76 -2.51
CA HIS A 41 -34.50 8.70 -2.30
C HIS A 41 -35.91 9.27 -2.25
N GLN A 42 -36.91 8.44 -2.51
CA GLN A 42 -38.32 8.86 -2.48
C GLN A 42 -38.84 8.92 -1.04
N GLU A 43 -39.30 10.09 -0.62
CA GLU A 43 -39.91 10.30 0.71
C GLU A 43 -41.05 11.32 0.66
N LYS A 44 -41.98 11.23 1.62
CA LYS A 44 -43.09 12.18 1.76
C LYS A 44 -42.89 13.17 2.89
N SER A 45 -41.97 12.87 3.83
CA SER A 45 -41.64 13.72 4.97
C SER A 45 -40.21 14.21 4.89
N PRO A 46 -39.94 15.50 5.20
CA PRO A 46 -38.61 16.07 5.10
C PRO A 46 -37.63 15.39 6.06
N SER A 47 -36.66 14.63 5.53
CA SER A 47 -35.55 14.03 6.28
C SER A 47 -34.16 14.56 5.87
N PHE A 48 -34.13 15.42 4.87
CA PHE A 48 -32.89 16.01 4.33
C PHE A 48 -32.61 17.34 5.02
N HIS A 49 -31.47 17.46 5.68
CA HIS A 49 -31.07 18.63 6.45
C HIS A 49 -29.78 19.24 5.92
N VAL A 50 -29.76 20.58 5.80
CA VAL A 50 -28.59 21.33 5.35
C VAL A 50 -28.16 22.32 6.44
N TYR A 51 -26.88 22.29 6.77
CA TYR A 51 -26.26 23.10 7.82
C TYR A 51 -25.34 24.14 7.19
N ARG A 52 -25.83 25.40 7.11
CA ARG A 52 -25.04 26.51 6.51
C ARG A 52 -23.73 26.75 7.26
N ASP A 53 -23.78 26.74 8.60
CA ASP A 53 -22.63 27.00 9.45
C ASP A 53 -21.51 25.95 9.30
N LYS A 54 -21.88 24.72 8.90
CA LYS A 54 -20.96 23.59 8.73
C LYS A 54 -20.65 23.28 7.27
N GLN A 55 -21.27 24.00 6.32
CA GLN A 55 -21.20 23.73 4.89
C GLN A 55 -21.42 22.24 4.55
N TYR A 56 -22.47 21.64 5.15
CA TYR A 56 -22.71 20.20 5.17
C TYR A 56 -24.20 19.87 5.06
N PHE A 57 -24.52 18.77 4.35
CA PHE A 57 -25.88 18.21 4.34
C PHE A 57 -25.89 16.79 4.86
N HIS A 58 -27.05 16.38 5.40
CA HIS A 58 -27.29 15.02 5.87
C HIS A 58 -28.75 14.64 5.70
N CYS A 59 -29.02 13.46 5.14
CA CYS A 59 -30.34 12.86 5.06
C CYS A 59 -30.50 11.77 6.13
N PHE A 60 -31.47 11.94 7.03
CA PHE A 60 -31.73 10.94 8.08
C PHE A 60 -32.49 9.71 7.54
N GLY A 61 -33.04 9.76 6.30
CA GLY A 61 -33.70 8.64 5.66
C GLY A 61 -32.72 7.67 5.00
N CYS A 62 -31.94 8.16 4.02
CA CYS A 62 -31.02 7.31 3.25
C CYS A 62 -29.54 7.46 3.64
N GLN A 63 -29.23 8.27 4.67
CA GLN A 63 -27.86 8.52 5.18
C GLN A 63 -26.94 9.23 4.17
N ALA A 64 -27.44 9.72 3.04
CA ALA A 64 -26.66 10.53 2.12
C ALA A 64 -26.17 11.79 2.84
N ASN A 65 -24.88 12.10 2.70
CA ASN A 65 -24.27 13.21 3.41
C ASN A 65 -23.01 13.72 2.67
N GLY A 66 -22.63 14.99 2.94
CA GLY A 66 -21.44 15.57 2.34
C GLY A 66 -21.47 17.09 2.26
N ASN A 67 -20.51 17.67 1.54
CA ASN A 67 -20.39 19.09 1.22
C ASN A 67 -21.03 19.40 -0.14
N ALA A 68 -20.91 20.66 -0.59
CA ALA A 68 -21.46 21.12 -1.88
C ALA A 68 -20.93 20.32 -3.09
N ILE A 69 -19.64 19.97 -3.08
CA ILE A 69 -19.02 19.18 -4.16
C ILE A 69 -19.66 17.78 -4.22
N ARG A 70 -19.74 17.09 -3.07
CA ARG A 70 -20.33 15.76 -3.00
C ARG A 70 -21.79 15.75 -3.44
N PHE A 71 -22.56 16.78 -3.03
CA PHE A 71 -23.94 16.92 -3.44
C PHE A 71 -24.10 16.98 -4.96
N LEU A 72 -23.29 17.80 -5.65
CA LEU A 72 -23.34 17.93 -7.10
C LEU A 72 -22.86 16.66 -7.83
N MET A 73 -21.84 15.99 -7.29
CA MET A 73 -21.38 14.71 -7.84
C MET A 73 -22.48 13.65 -7.81
N ASP A 74 -23.20 13.55 -6.69
CA ASP A 74 -24.20 12.51 -6.49
C ASP A 74 -25.51 12.82 -7.22
N ILE A 75 -25.95 14.09 -7.28
CA ILE A 75 -27.22 14.45 -7.91
C ILE A 75 -27.14 14.51 -9.44
N ASP A 76 -26.06 15.03 -9.97
CA ASP A 76 -25.85 15.21 -11.41
C ASP A 76 -25.05 14.04 -12.02
N ASN A 77 -24.67 13.03 -11.23
CA ASN A 77 -23.81 11.88 -11.60
C ASN A 77 -22.53 12.31 -12.34
N ARG A 78 -21.87 13.35 -11.80
CA ARG A 78 -20.69 13.97 -12.40
C ARG A 78 -19.42 13.60 -11.67
N ASN A 79 -18.29 13.62 -12.37
CA ASN A 79 -16.99 13.41 -11.74
C ASN A 79 -16.52 14.65 -10.96
N PHE A 80 -15.60 14.44 -10.02
CA PHE A 80 -15.07 15.48 -9.14
C PHE A 80 -14.46 16.66 -9.91
N VAL A 81 -13.73 16.39 -11.00
CA VAL A 81 -13.01 17.41 -11.76
C VAL A 81 -13.97 18.37 -12.46
N ASP A 82 -15.05 17.84 -13.05
CA ASP A 82 -16.05 18.66 -13.74
C ASP A 82 -16.85 19.52 -12.76
N VAL A 83 -17.21 18.96 -11.59
CA VAL A 83 -17.88 19.72 -10.53
C VAL A 83 -16.98 20.83 -10.01
N MET A 84 -15.68 20.54 -9.79
CA MET A 84 -14.72 21.53 -9.35
C MET A 84 -14.49 22.66 -10.37
N LYS A 85 -14.49 22.36 -11.68
CA LYS A 85 -14.39 23.38 -12.73
C LYS A 85 -15.55 24.38 -12.67
N ASP A 86 -16.78 23.85 -12.52
CA ASP A 86 -17.97 24.69 -12.45
C ASP A 86 -18.01 25.54 -11.18
N LEU A 87 -17.75 24.94 -10.02
CA LEU A 87 -17.75 25.68 -8.76
C LEU A 87 -16.61 26.71 -8.68
N ALA A 88 -15.43 26.39 -9.19
CA ALA A 88 -14.31 27.33 -9.26
C ALA A 88 -14.62 28.49 -10.20
N SER A 89 -15.23 28.23 -11.36
CA SER A 89 -15.69 29.27 -12.30
C SER A 89 -16.72 30.19 -11.64
N GLN A 90 -17.69 29.64 -10.90
CA GLN A 90 -18.68 30.44 -10.16
C GLN A 90 -18.07 31.23 -9.01
N ALA A 91 -17.07 30.68 -8.34
CA ALA A 91 -16.36 31.31 -7.23
C ALA A 91 -15.30 32.33 -7.68
N GLY A 92 -15.04 32.46 -9.00
CA GLY A 92 -13.99 33.31 -9.54
C GLY A 92 -12.57 32.84 -9.16
N ILE A 93 -12.39 31.52 -9.02
CA ILE A 93 -11.11 30.90 -8.68
C ILE A 93 -10.54 30.27 -9.96
N GLU A 94 -9.34 30.68 -10.35
CA GLU A 94 -8.65 30.03 -11.46
C GLU A 94 -8.13 28.66 -10.99
N LEU A 95 -8.66 27.60 -11.61
CA LEU A 95 -8.08 26.26 -11.47
C LEU A 95 -6.75 26.20 -12.23
N PRO A 96 -5.78 25.41 -11.77
CA PRO A 96 -4.61 25.09 -12.57
C PRO A 96 -5.08 24.61 -13.93
N LYS A 97 -4.57 25.23 -15.00
CA LYS A 97 -5.01 24.94 -16.38
C LYS A 97 -4.89 23.46 -16.67
N ASP A 98 -5.95 22.89 -17.25
CA ASP A 98 -5.98 21.48 -17.63
C ASP A 98 -4.76 21.11 -18.43
N ASP A 99 -4.12 20.07 -17.98
CA ASP A 99 -2.93 19.46 -18.55
C ASP A 99 -3.14 18.89 -19.98
N ILE A 100 -3.28 19.75 -20.94
CA ILE A 100 -2.62 19.55 -22.23
C ILE A 100 -1.09 19.45 -21.97
N ASP A 101 -0.59 20.06 -20.89
CA ASP A 101 0.76 19.90 -20.34
C ASP A 101 1.06 18.57 -19.64
N ASN A 102 0.09 17.76 -19.21
CA ASN A 102 0.42 16.50 -18.53
C ASN A 102 0.96 15.43 -19.50
N LYS A 103 0.57 15.47 -20.79
CA LYS A 103 1.28 14.70 -21.82
C LYS A 103 2.67 15.27 -22.11
N LYS A 104 2.86 16.60 -21.96
CA LYS A 104 4.15 17.28 -22.14
C LYS A 104 5.08 17.13 -20.95
N ARG A 105 4.58 16.88 -19.72
CA ARG A 105 5.41 16.65 -18.52
C ARG A 105 6.01 15.27 -18.44
N ILE A 106 5.37 14.27 -19.06
CA ILE A 106 5.95 12.92 -19.23
C ILE A 106 6.99 12.91 -20.35
N ALA A 107 6.87 13.86 -21.29
CA ALA A 107 7.80 14.08 -22.38
C ALA A 107 8.83 15.18 -22.02
N TYR A 108 10.06 15.01 -22.44
CA TYR A 108 11.17 15.94 -22.25
C TYR A 108 11.97 16.10 -23.54
N LYS A 109 12.73 17.20 -23.67
CA LYS A 109 13.60 17.43 -24.83
C LYS A 109 14.86 16.58 -24.74
N ARG A 110 15.17 15.86 -25.80
CA ARG A 110 16.44 15.15 -25.96
C ARG A 110 17.49 16.08 -26.53
N ASP A 111 18.70 16.03 -26.00
CA ASP A 111 19.86 16.73 -26.54
C ASP A 111 20.32 16.02 -27.83
N VAL A 112 19.98 16.61 -28.98
CA VAL A 112 20.43 16.10 -30.29
C VAL A 112 21.87 16.52 -30.52
N LYS A 113 22.85 15.64 -30.28
CA LYS A 113 24.20 15.82 -30.81
C LYS A 113 24.17 15.48 -32.29
N PRO A 114 24.73 16.32 -33.17
CA PRO A 114 24.82 15.98 -34.59
C PRO A 114 25.58 14.65 -34.76
N ALA A 115 24.99 13.73 -35.49
CA ALA A 115 25.60 12.43 -35.79
C ALA A 115 26.88 12.68 -36.56
N LEU A 116 28.03 12.32 -35.98
CA LEU A 116 29.27 12.20 -36.71
C LEU A 116 29.07 11.12 -37.77
N SER A 117 29.08 11.54 -39.03
CA SER A 117 29.05 10.65 -40.19
C SER A 117 30.25 9.71 -40.13
N VAL A 118 30.00 8.44 -39.81
CA VAL A 118 31.00 7.38 -39.95
C VAL A 118 31.10 7.08 -41.45
N SER A 119 32.17 7.56 -42.06
CA SER A 119 32.57 7.12 -43.41
C SER A 119 32.89 5.63 -43.38
N GLN A 120 32.15 4.87 -44.18
CA GLN A 120 32.46 3.47 -44.45
C GLN A 120 33.83 3.39 -45.11
N SER A 121 34.83 2.85 -44.42
CA SER A 121 36.05 2.33 -45.01
C SER A 121 35.98 0.79 -45.03
N ALA A 122 36.28 0.25 -46.23
CA ALA A 122 36.23 -1.14 -46.58
C ALA A 122 37.21 -2.02 -45.76
N PRO A 123 37.03 -3.35 -45.75
CA PRO A 123 37.77 -4.26 -44.88
C PRO A 123 39.18 -4.48 -45.40
N VAL A 124 40.19 -4.32 -44.54
CA VAL A 124 41.56 -4.75 -44.77
C VAL A 124 41.83 -6.05 -44.02
N ALA A 125 42.40 -6.99 -44.73
CA ALA A 125 42.74 -8.35 -44.34
C ALA A 125 43.75 -8.40 -43.18
N ILE A 126 43.59 -9.41 -42.37
CA ILE A 126 44.45 -9.78 -41.25
C ILE A 126 45.73 -10.43 -41.80
N ASP A 127 46.89 -9.96 -41.37
CA ASP A 127 48.10 -10.75 -41.42
C ASP A 127 48.74 -10.85 -40.03
N HIS A 128 49.06 -12.07 -39.65
CA HIS A 128 49.66 -12.43 -38.37
C HIS A 128 51.18 -12.43 -38.50
N SER A 129 51.89 -11.67 -37.68
CA SER A 129 53.20 -12.12 -37.19
C SER A 129 53.68 -11.27 -36.00
N ASN A 130 54.00 -12.00 -34.96
CA ASN A 130 54.89 -11.80 -33.83
C ASN A 130 55.81 -10.58 -33.75
N SER A 131 55.87 -9.92 -32.60
CA SER A 131 57.01 -10.06 -31.66
C SER A 131 57.03 -9.00 -30.58
N SER A 132 57.39 -9.46 -29.42
CA SER A 132 57.85 -8.86 -28.15
C SER A 132 58.64 -7.55 -28.24
N GLU A 133 58.46 -6.66 -27.23
CA GLU A 133 59.46 -6.13 -26.28
C GLU A 133 59.13 -4.74 -25.75
N GLU A 134 59.09 -4.71 -24.44
CA GLU A 134 59.57 -3.75 -23.43
C GLU A 134 59.49 -2.22 -23.59
N ALA A 135 58.85 -1.68 -22.58
CA ALA A 135 59.13 -0.51 -21.70
C ALA A 135 59.97 0.67 -22.24
N SER A 136 59.39 1.87 -22.06
CA SER A 136 60.04 2.90 -21.21
C SER A 136 59.23 4.19 -21.13
N TYR A 137 59.30 4.75 -19.95
CA TYR A 137 58.95 6.11 -19.46
C TYR A 137 59.48 7.25 -20.36
N PHE A 138 58.78 8.37 -20.38
CA PHE A 138 59.20 9.77 -20.12
C PHE A 138 58.23 10.75 -20.79
N ASP A 139 57.56 11.48 -19.95
CA ASP A 139 57.62 12.91 -19.58
C ASP A 139 57.57 13.96 -20.72
N TYR A 140 56.69 14.95 -20.46
CA TYR A 140 56.82 16.40 -20.55
C TYR A 140 56.24 17.16 -21.76
N ALA A 141 55.22 17.94 -21.42
CA ALA A 141 54.88 19.35 -21.65
C ALA A 141 55.04 20.03 -23.03
N PRO A 142 54.21 21.03 -23.24
CA PRO A 142 53.91 21.62 -24.53
C PRO A 142 54.88 22.77 -24.91
N PRO A 143 54.84 23.22 -26.13
CA PRO A 143 55.04 24.63 -26.39
C PRO A 143 53.93 25.29 -27.20
N SER A 144 53.82 26.52 -26.82
CA SER A 144 53.11 27.70 -27.26
C SER A 144 53.28 28.08 -28.69
N ASP A 145 52.25 28.74 -29.15
CA ASP A 145 52.18 29.98 -29.94
C ASP A 145 52.72 30.03 -31.38
N ASP A 146 51.88 30.64 -32.10
CA ASP A 146 52.03 31.72 -33.11
C ASP A 146 51.85 31.39 -34.59
N ILE A 147 50.85 32.06 -35.11
CA ILE A 147 50.83 33.05 -36.23
C ILE A 147 50.46 32.57 -37.65
N ASP A 148 49.38 33.21 -38.06
CA ASP A 148 49.05 33.96 -39.25
C ASP A 148 48.66 33.32 -40.62
N HIS A 149 47.53 33.84 -40.95
CA HIS A 149 47.08 34.54 -42.15
C HIS A 149 46.57 33.82 -43.39
N GLU A 150 45.40 34.32 -43.69
CA GLU A 150 44.81 34.67 -44.99
C GLU A 150 44.20 33.59 -45.92
N ALA A 151 42.88 33.73 -45.89
CA ALA A 151 41.97 33.92 -47.02
C ALA A 151 42.01 32.96 -48.19
N GLN A 152 40.93 32.24 -48.37
CA GLN A 152 40.26 32.22 -49.68
C GLN A 152 38.77 31.91 -49.50
N PHE A 153 37.93 32.85 -49.88
CA PHE A 153 36.49 32.71 -50.07
C PHE A 153 36.27 31.71 -51.22
N ALA A 154 35.50 30.65 -50.89
CA ALA A 154 34.82 29.85 -51.89
C ALA A 154 33.38 29.68 -51.44
N ASP A 155 32.47 30.08 -52.28
CA ASP A 155 31.01 29.95 -52.16
C ASP A 155 30.61 28.55 -51.69
N PHE A 156 29.96 28.50 -50.53
CA PHE A 156 29.20 27.34 -50.13
C PHE A 156 27.73 27.70 -50.15
N ASP A 157 27.05 27.18 -51.16
CA ASP A 157 25.59 27.10 -51.17
C ASP A 157 25.09 26.59 -49.83
N ALA A 158 24.27 27.42 -49.24
CA ALA A 158 23.56 27.10 -47.99
C ALA A 158 22.67 25.91 -48.22
N PHE A 159 23.14 24.74 -47.79
CA PHE A 159 22.23 23.65 -47.45
C PHE A 159 21.44 24.09 -46.26
N SER A 160 20.23 24.52 -46.49
CA SER A 160 19.19 24.70 -45.46
C SER A 160 18.84 23.31 -44.91
N ALA A 161 19.63 22.87 -43.91
CA ALA A 161 19.19 21.79 -43.04
C ALA A 161 17.97 22.30 -42.28
N GLU A 162 16.81 21.82 -42.63
CA GLU A 162 15.61 21.99 -41.78
C GLU A 162 15.99 21.59 -40.36
N PRO A 163 15.61 22.38 -39.32
CA PRO A 163 15.88 22.00 -37.96
C PRO A 163 15.14 20.69 -37.69
N GLN A 164 15.91 19.60 -37.51
CA GLN A 164 15.35 18.33 -37.09
C GLN A 164 14.52 18.61 -35.81
N ALA A 165 13.23 18.33 -35.89
CA ALA A 165 12.32 18.48 -34.76
C ALA A 165 12.92 17.73 -33.56
N ALA A 166 13.10 18.44 -32.45
CA ALA A 166 13.62 17.88 -31.21
C ALA A 166 12.81 16.61 -30.88
N GLN A 167 13.45 15.46 -30.82
CA GLN A 167 12.79 14.22 -30.46
C GLN A 167 12.33 14.31 -29.01
N GLU A 168 11.03 14.16 -28.78
CA GLU A 168 10.47 14.11 -27.43
C GLU A 168 10.83 12.75 -26.81
N GLY A 169 11.40 12.75 -25.59
CA GLY A 169 11.63 11.58 -24.77
C GLY A 169 10.45 11.30 -23.85
N ASP A 170 10.20 10.03 -23.56
CA ASP A 170 9.17 9.60 -22.59
C ASP A 170 9.82 9.08 -21.31
N LEU A 171 9.40 9.57 -20.13
CA LEU A 171 9.96 9.21 -18.83
C LEU A 171 9.82 7.72 -18.50
N TYR A 172 8.75 7.06 -18.90
CA TYR A 172 8.60 5.63 -18.66
C TYR A 172 9.58 4.80 -19.50
N THR A 173 9.77 5.19 -20.76
CA THR A 173 10.75 4.56 -21.64
C THR A 173 12.17 4.76 -21.10
N LEU A 174 12.49 5.94 -20.60
CA LEU A 174 13.78 6.23 -19.98
C LEU A 174 14.00 5.38 -18.71
N LEU A 175 13.00 5.28 -17.82
CA LEU A 175 13.08 4.45 -16.62
C LEU A 175 13.27 2.97 -16.95
N GLU A 176 12.64 2.48 -18.01
CA GLU A 176 12.83 1.12 -18.51
C GLU A 176 14.27 0.89 -18.99
N GLN A 177 14.81 1.82 -19.75
CA GLN A 177 16.21 1.76 -20.24
C GLN A 177 17.21 1.83 -19.08
N ILE A 178 16.97 2.69 -18.08
CA ILE A 178 17.80 2.78 -16.87
C ILE A 178 17.72 1.47 -16.06
N THR A 179 16.54 0.83 -16.01
CA THR A 179 16.40 -0.48 -15.36
C THR A 179 17.30 -1.52 -16.04
N GLN A 180 17.26 -1.61 -17.37
CA GLN A 180 18.10 -2.51 -18.14
C GLN A 180 19.59 -2.19 -17.94
N PHE A 181 19.95 -0.90 -17.91
CA PHE A 181 21.31 -0.47 -17.62
C PHE A 181 21.78 -0.98 -16.26
N TYR A 182 21.03 -0.76 -15.18
CA TYR A 182 21.40 -1.22 -13.83
C TYR A 182 21.45 -2.75 -13.74
N GLN A 183 20.55 -3.46 -14.41
CA GLN A 183 20.62 -4.93 -14.51
C GLN A 183 21.91 -5.38 -15.18
N ALA A 184 22.31 -4.73 -16.28
CA ALA A 184 23.54 -5.03 -17.01
C ALA A 184 24.81 -4.72 -16.20
N GLN A 185 24.77 -3.79 -15.23
CA GLN A 185 25.90 -3.49 -14.35
C GLN A 185 26.10 -4.53 -13.22
N LEU A 186 25.07 -5.27 -12.83
CA LEU A 186 25.15 -6.22 -11.72
C LEU A 186 26.17 -7.35 -11.96
N PRO A 187 26.28 -8.00 -13.13
CA PRO A 187 27.30 -9.00 -13.41
C PRO A 187 28.74 -8.46 -13.29
N HIS A 188 28.93 -7.16 -13.46
CA HIS A 188 30.24 -6.51 -13.37
C HIS A 188 30.58 -6.04 -11.94
N SER A 189 29.64 -6.14 -10.98
CA SER A 189 29.85 -5.78 -9.58
C SER A 189 29.93 -7.01 -8.69
N GLN A 190 31.15 -7.41 -8.29
CA GLN A 190 31.34 -8.52 -7.36
C GLN A 190 30.68 -8.23 -6.00
N SER A 191 30.72 -6.99 -5.52
CA SER A 191 30.10 -6.57 -4.25
C SER A 191 28.59 -6.66 -4.32
N GLY A 192 27.97 -6.24 -5.43
CA GLY A 192 26.52 -6.34 -5.66
C GLY A 192 26.05 -7.80 -5.71
N GLN A 193 26.77 -8.65 -6.45
CA GLN A 193 26.46 -10.10 -6.50
C GLN A 193 26.58 -10.76 -5.13
N ASN A 194 27.68 -10.47 -4.41
CA ASN A 194 27.92 -11.01 -3.07
C ASN A 194 26.81 -10.58 -2.08
N TYR A 195 26.31 -9.34 -2.21
CA TYR A 195 25.20 -8.87 -1.39
C TYR A 195 23.96 -9.73 -1.56
N PHE A 196 23.50 -9.95 -2.81
CA PHE A 196 22.30 -10.76 -3.06
C PHE A 196 22.50 -12.22 -2.70
N LYS A 197 23.71 -12.77 -2.97
CA LYS A 197 24.07 -14.14 -2.55
C LYS A 197 24.04 -14.28 -1.01
N LYS A 198 24.58 -13.32 -0.27
CA LYS A 198 24.55 -13.30 1.20
C LYS A 198 23.11 -13.23 1.72
N ARG A 199 22.22 -12.54 1.01
CA ARG A 199 20.78 -12.46 1.28
C ARG A 199 20.00 -13.70 0.85
N GLY A 200 20.65 -14.68 0.22
CA GLY A 200 20.03 -15.94 -0.18
C GLY A 200 19.07 -15.82 -1.35
N LEU A 201 19.19 -14.77 -2.19
CA LEU A 201 18.36 -14.64 -3.37
C LEU A 201 18.86 -15.55 -4.49
N SER A 202 17.91 -16.24 -5.13
CA SER A 202 18.20 -17.05 -6.31
C SER A 202 18.39 -16.17 -7.56
N PRO A 203 19.13 -16.64 -8.59
CA PRO A 203 19.26 -15.92 -9.86
C PRO A 203 17.90 -15.60 -10.49
N GLU A 204 16.94 -16.52 -10.42
CA GLU A 204 15.59 -16.35 -10.96
C GLU A 204 14.85 -15.22 -10.22
N THR A 205 15.02 -15.11 -8.89
CA THR A 205 14.46 -14.02 -8.10
C THR A 205 15.08 -12.68 -8.46
N ILE A 206 16.41 -12.64 -8.63
CA ILE A 206 17.14 -11.43 -9.03
C ILE A 206 16.62 -10.93 -10.38
N ASP A 207 16.44 -11.85 -11.34
CA ASP A 207 15.93 -11.51 -12.68
C ASP A 207 14.45 -11.10 -12.65
N TYR A 208 13.59 -11.85 -11.94
CA TYR A 208 12.17 -11.54 -11.80
C TYR A 208 11.92 -10.14 -11.24
N TRP A 209 12.69 -9.77 -10.21
CA TRP A 209 12.62 -8.45 -9.58
C TRP A 209 13.43 -7.39 -10.33
N ARG A 210 14.18 -7.81 -11.35
CA ARG A 210 15.03 -6.93 -12.18
C ARG A 210 16.05 -6.16 -11.35
N LEU A 211 16.61 -6.82 -10.34
CA LEU A 211 17.56 -6.22 -9.43
C LEU A 211 18.84 -5.84 -10.18
N GLY A 212 19.43 -4.71 -9.80
CA GLY A 212 20.58 -4.16 -10.48
C GLY A 212 21.63 -3.61 -9.56
N TYR A 213 22.62 -2.96 -10.15
CA TYR A 213 23.67 -2.25 -9.45
C TYR A 213 23.93 -0.89 -10.08
N ALA A 214 24.00 0.16 -9.25
CA ALA A 214 24.42 1.49 -9.66
C ALA A 214 25.93 1.63 -9.46
N PRO A 215 26.70 1.88 -10.51
CA PRO A 215 28.15 2.06 -10.42
C PRO A 215 28.57 3.16 -9.44
N GLU A 216 29.82 3.09 -8.96
CA GLU A 216 30.39 4.11 -8.07
C GLU A 216 30.60 5.45 -8.77
N ASP A 217 30.76 5.44 -10.09
CA ASP A 217 30.97 6.63 -10.91
C ASP A 217 29.87 7.69 -10.67
N TRP A 218 30.30 8.93 -10.49
CA TRP A 218 29.42 10.08 -10.20
C TRP A 218 28.49 10.47 -11.34
N GLN A 219 28.84 10.10 -12.57
CA GLN A 219 28.21 10.50 -13.83
C GLN A 219 27.85 9.31 -14.72
N HIS A 220 27.62 8.14 -14.13
CA HIS A 220 27.35 6.92 -14.92
C HIS A 220 26.07 7.03 -15.76
N LEU A 221 25.03 7.74 -15.29
CA LEU A 221 23.79 7.92 -16.05
C LEU A 221 23.96 8.94 -17.17
N GLU A 222 24.70 10.06 -16.93
CA GLU A 222 24.99 11.05 -17.97
C GLU A 222 25.80 10.45 -19.11
N LYS A 223 26.73 9.54 -18.78
CA LYS A 223 27.53 8.82 -19.78
C LYS A 223 26.70 7.80 -20.56
N ALA A 224 25.79 7.11 -19.88
CA ALA A 224 24.92 6.10 -20.49
C ALA A 224 23.77 6.72 -21.31
N PHE A 225 23.24 7.86 -20.88
CA PHE A 225 22.08 8.52 -21.47
C PHE A 225 22.34 10.00 -21.75
N PRO A 226 23.32 10.34 -22.59
CA PRO A 226 23.75 11.74 -22.81
C PRO A 226 22.68 12.61 -23.48
N GLN A 227 21.70 11.99 -24.14
CA GLN A 227 20.59 12.71 -24.78
C GLN A 227 19.41 12.96 -23.84
N ASP A 228 19.38 12.31 -22.67
CA ASP A 228 18.22 12.26 -21.76
C ASP A 228 18.48 12.97 -20.43
N ILE A 229 19.45 13.91 -20.38
CA ILE A 229 19.86 14.62 -19.16
C ILE A 229 18.68 15.34 -18.51
N GLU A 230 17.84 16.00 -19.30
CA GLU A 230 16.63 16.68 -18.79
C GLU A 230 15.68 15.67 -18.13
N GLY A 231 15.42 14.52 -18.77
CA GLY A 231 14.59 13.46 -18.23
C GLY A 231 15.16 12.89 -16.92
N LEU A 232 16.47 12.66 -16.84
CA LEU A 232 17.16 12.21 -15.63
C LEU A 232 17.02 13.21 -14.47
N LYS A 233 17.07 14.51 -14.76
CA LYS A 233 16.84 15.58 -13.78
C LYS A 233 15.38 15.65 -13.34
N LEU A 234 14.41 15.51 -14.25
CA LEU A 234 12.98 15.44 -13.93
C LEU A 234 12.63 14.24 -13.03
N LEU A 235 13.29 13.11 -13.24
CA LEU A 235 13.19 11.92 -12.40
C LEU A 235 13.94 12.07 -11.06
N GLY A 236 14.75 13.14 -10.90
CA GLY A 236 15.58 13.37 -9.72
C GLY A 236 16.71 12.36 -9.54
N LEU A 237 17.07 11.63 -10.59
CA LEU A 237 18.18 10.68 -10.60
C LEU A 237 19.54 11.37 -10.76
N ILE A 238 19.55 12.54 -11.40
CA ILE A 238 20.64 13.50 -11.39
C ILE A 238 20.26 14.67 -10.50
N ARG A 239 21.14 15.05 -9.60
CA ARG A 239 21.01 16.18 -8.69
C ARG A 239 22.17 17.16 -8.88
N THR A 240 21.90 18.44 -8.74
CA THR A 240 22.92 19.47 -8.77
C THR A 240 23.33 19.82 -7.35
N SER A 241 24.61 19.79 -7.05
CA SER A 241 25.15 20.23 -5.74
C SER A 241 25.11 21.75 -5.61
N ASP A 242 25.28 22.25 -4.38
CA ASP A 242 25.34 23.69 -4.10
C ASP A 242 26.46 24.42 -4.87
N LYS A 243 27.47 23.65 -5.32
CA LYS A 243 28.58 24.15 -6.14
C LYS A 243 28.31 24.06 -7.65
N GLY A 244 27.07 23.78 -8.06
CA GLY A 244 26.65 23.69 -9.46
C GLY A 244 27.12 22.43 -10.20
N ARG A 245 27.62 21.41 -9.50
CA ARG A 245 28.05 20.14 -10.12
C ARG A 245 26.92 19.11 -10.10
N ASP A 246 26.65 18.54 -11.24
CA ASP A 246 25.69 17.45 -11.37
C ASP A 246 26.30 16.12 -10.85
N PHE A 247 25.47 15.30 -10.22
CA PHE A 247 25.86 14.01 -9.69
C PHE A 247 24.67 13.03 -9.65
N ASN A 248 24.94 11.75 -9.82
CA ASN A 248 23.93 10.71 -9.75
C ASN A 248 23.52 10.45 -8.30
N LEU A 249 22.21 10.39 -8.04
CA LEU A 249 21.63 10.14 -6.71
C LEU A 249 22.04 8.77 -6.15
N LEU A 250 21.98 7.75 -7.02
CA LEU A 250 22.28 6.36 -6.66
C LEU A 250 23.68 6.01 -7.14
N ARG A 251 24.59 5.73 -6.23
CA ARG A 251 25.98 5.35 -6.51
C ARG A 251 26.44 4.30 -5.53
N ASP A 252 27.18 3.31 -6.02
CA ASP A 252 27.66 2.17 -5.24
C ASP A 252 26.56 1.55 -4.40
N ARG A 253 25.43 1.24 -5.08
CA ARG A 253 24.22 0.70 -4.44
C ARG A 253 23.63 -0.43 -5.25
N VAL A 254 23.14 -1.46 -4.57
CA VAL A 254 22.20 -2.39 -5.20
C VAL A 254 20.88 -1.70 -5.42
N ILE A 255 20.26 -1.98 -6.57
CA ILE A 255 19.09 -1.27 -7.07
C ILE A 255 17.86 -2.17 -7.06
N PHE A 256 16.76 -1.61 -6.58
CA PHE A 256 15.43 -2.19 -6.52
C PHE A 256 14.49 -1.36 -7.39
N PRO A 257 14.14 -1.81 -8.60
CA PRO A 257 13.15 -1.10 -9.41
C PRO A 257 11.78 -1.09 -8.73
N ILE A 258 11.14 0.06 -8.68
CA ILE A 258 9.81 0.25 -8.08
C ILE A 258 8.80 0.31 -9.22
N ARG A 259 7.77 -0.56 -9.15
CA ARG A 259 6.75 -0.68 -10.18
C ARG A 259 5.42 -0.10 -9.73
N ASP A 260 4.71 0.50 -10.68
CA ASP A 260 3.32 0.92 -10.48
C ASP A 260 2.34 -0.28 -10.58
N THR A 261 1.07 -0.02 -10.40
CA THR A 261 0.02 -1.05 -10.48
C THR A 261 -0.15 -1.70 -11.87
N LYS A 262 0.46 -1.10 -12.91
CA LYS A 262 0.51 -1.62 -14.29
C LYS A 262 1.80 -2.39 -14.60
N GLY A 263 2.74 -2.42 -13.65
CA GLY A 263 4.04 -3.08 -13.79
C GLY A 263 5.11 -2.24 -14.45
N ARG A 264 4.87 -0.95 -14.73
CA ARG A 264 5.85 -0.03 -15.29
C ARG A 264 6.80 0.42 -14.18
N VAL A 265 8.08 0.52 -14.46
CA VAL A 265 9.02 1.10 -13.51
C VAL A 265 8.77 2.61 -13.41
N VAL A 266 8.66 3.10 -12.18
CA VAL A 266 8.37 4.51 -11.86
C VAL A 266 9.47 5.17 -11.03
N GLY A 267 10.39 4.39 -10.49
CA GLY A 267 11.52 4.85 -9.71
C GLY A 267 12.39 3.72 -9.21
N PHE A 268 13.34 4.05 -8.37
CA PHE A 268 14.32 3.10 -7.85
C PHE A 268 14.53 3.29 -6.36
N GLY A 269 14.68 2.17 -5.63
CA GLY A 269 15.31 2.13 -4.32
C GLY A 269 16.78 1.72 -4.47
N GLY A 270 17.67 2.33 -3.71
CA GLY A 270 19.09 1.98 -3.71
C GLY A 270 19.61 1.72 -2.28
N ARG A 271 20.17 0.54 -2.02
CA ARG A 271 20.79 0.20 -0.73
C ARG A 271 22.31 0.24 -0.85
N ALA A 272 22.95 0.99 0.06
CA ALA A 272 24.41 1.03 0.16
C ALA A 272 24.98 -0.35 0.49
N LEU A 273 26.08 -0.72 -0.15
CA LEU A 273 26.78 -1.98 0.10
C LEU A 273 27.61 -1.93 1.38
N ASN A 274 28.16 -0.76 1.70
CA ASN A 274 28.84 -0.50 2.97
C ASN A 274 27.83 0.06 4.00
N ASP A 275 27.74 -0.56 5.18
CA ASP A 275 26.83 -0.15 6.27
C ASP A 275 27.27 1.17 6.94
N GLU A 276 28.49 1.66 6.72
CA GLU A 276 28.99 2.96 7.19
C GLU A 276 28.38 4.12 6.39
N ILE A 277 27.98 3.86 5.13
CA ILE A 277 27.38 4.88 4.25
C ILE A 277 25.95 5.19 4.70
N LYS A 278 25.71 6.43 5.08
CA LYS A 278 24.37 6.93 5.44
C LYS A 278 23.82 7.85 4.37
N PRO A 279 22.52 7.80 4.06
CA PRO A 279 21.56 6.82 4.56
C PRO A 279 21.75 5.44 3.90
N LYS A 280 21.42 4.37 4.63
CA LYS A 280 21.51 2.98 4.17
C LYS A 280 20.65 2.75 2.93
N TYR A 281 19.43 3.26 2.93
CA TYR A 281 18.51 3.24 1.78
C TYR A 281 18.23 4.64 1.27
N ILE A 282 18.22 4.80 -0.03
CA ILE A 282 17.80 6.01 -0.74
C ILE A 282 16.77 5.60 -1.80
N ASN A 283 15.67 6.34 -1.87
CA ASN A 283 14.67 6.18 -2.92
C ASN A 283 14.70 7.37 -3.86
N SER A 284 14.32 7.15 -5.11
CA SER A 284 13.99 8.23 -6.03
C SER A 284 13.10 9.26 -5.32
N PRO A 285 13.28 10.55 -5.52
CA PRO A 285 12.33 11.55 -5.03
C PRO A 285 10.98 11.39 -5.72
N ASP A 286 9.95 12.02 -5.19
CA ASP A 286 8.67 12.11 -5.89
C ASP A 286 8.86 12.85 -7.23
N SER A 287 8.19 12.39 -8.25
CA SER A 287 8.24 12.92 -9.61
C SER A 287 6.86 12.83 -10.27
N GLU A 288 6.73 13.29 -11.51
CA GLU A 288 5.47 13.22 -12.26
C GLU A 288 4.93 11.78 -12.44
N VAL A 289 5.81 10.79 -12.36
CA VAL A 289 5.46 9.37 -12.52
C VAL A 289 5.53 8.56 -11.21
N PHE A 290 6.04 9.15 -10.13
CA PHE A 290 6.33 8.45 -8.88
C PHE A 290 5.85 9.23 -7.65
N HIS A 291 4.86 8.67 -6.93
CA HIS A 291 4.32 9.20 -5.68
C HIS A 291 4.38 8.15 -4.57
N LYS A 292 5.33 8.29 -3.65
CA LYS A 292 5.60 7.29 -2.58
C LYS A 292 4.39 6.98 -1.72
N ASN A 293 3.53 7.97 -1.48
CA ASN A 293 2.35 7.82 -0.63
C ASN A 293 1.24 6.95 -1.25
N GLN A 294 1.31 6.69 -2.56
CA GLN A 294 0.28 5.98 -3.32
C GLN A 294 0.78 4.62 -3.85
N LEU A 295 1.99 4.22 -3.49
CA LEU A 295 2.61 3.01 -3.99
C LEU A 295 3.12 2.13 -2.85
N LEU A 296 2.99 0.82 -3.05
CA LEU A 296 3.58 -0.20 -2.19
C LEU A 296 4.49 -1.08 -3.05
N TYR A 297 5.71 -1.28 -2.59
CA TYR A 297 6.65 -2.22 -3.21
C TYR A 297 6.11 -3.65 -3.13
N GLY A 298 6.15 -4.39 -4.21
CA GLY A 298 5.62 -5.76 -4.27
C GLY A 298 4.13 -5.87 -4.60
N LEU A 299 3.39 -4.75 -4.66
CA LEU A 299 1.95 -4.78 -4.92
C LEU A 299 1.61 -5.33 -6.31
N TYR A 300 2.35 -4.91 -7.34
CA TYR A 300 2.16 -5.40 -8.70
C TYR A 300 2.45 -6.90 -8.78
N GLU A 301 3.56 -7.33 -8.21
CA GLU A 301 4.00 -8.71 -8.18
C GLU A 301 2.98 -9.62 -7.47
N GLY A 302 2.51 -9.19 -6.29
CA GLY A 302 1.49 -9.92 -5.55
C GLY A 302 0.16 -10.04 -6.31
N ARG A 303 -0.26 -8.97 -6.98
CA ARG A 303 -1.47 -9.00 -7.83
C ARG A 303 -1.30 -9.92 -9.03
N LYS A 304 -0.14 -9.90 -9.68
CA LYS A 304 0.19 -10.79 -10.81
C LYS A 304 0.15 -12.26 -10.40
N GLN A 305 0.57 -12.57 -9.17
CA GLN A 305 0.52 -13.91 -8.58
C GLN A 305 -0.83 -14.23 -7.93
N LYS A 306 -1.83 -13.34 -8.03
CA LYS A 306 -3.16 -13.50 -7.42
C LYS A 306 -3.10 -13.78 -5.92
N ALA A 307 -2.26 -13.04 -5.20
CA ALA A 307 -2.12 -13.16 -3.76
C ALA A 307 -3.47 -12.95 -3.05
N HIS A 308 -3.78 -13.85 -2.11
CA HIS A 308 -4.97 -13.76 -1.27
C HIS A 308 -4.65 -13.16 0.10
N ASP A 309 -3.51 -13.53 0.68
CA ASP A 309 -3.09 -13.06 2.00
C ASP A 309 -2.09 -11.90 1.83
N TRP A 310 -2.49 -10.71 2.29
CA TRP A 310 -1.66 -9.52 2.16
C TRP A 310 -0.95 -9.22 3.47
N LEU A 311 0.37 -9.08 3.38
CA LEU A 311 1.28 -8.84 4.48
C LEU A 311 2.10 -7.58 4.21
N MET A 312 1.92 -6.54 5.02
CA MET A 312 2.75 -5.35 4.98
C MET A 312 3.98 -5.53 5.87
N VAL A 313 5.16 -5.30 5.33
CA VAL A 313 6.46 -5.38 5.99
C VAL A 313 7.22 -4.06 5.84
N GLU A 314 8.41 -3.92 6.46
CA GLU A 314 9.13 -2.64 6.47
C GLU A 314 10.02 -2.43 5.24
N GLY A 315 10.65 -3.50 4.70
CA GLY A 315 11.73 -3.36 3.73
C GLY A 315 11.55 -4.10 2.40
N TYR A 316 12.31 -3.66 1.39
CA TYR A 316 12.34 -4.30 0.06
C TYR A 316 12.80 -5.74 0.12
N MET A 317 13.85 -6.00 0.94
CA MET A 317 14.42 -7.33 1.06
C MET A 317 13.45 -8.31 1.68
N ASP A 318 12.65 -7.86 2.65
CA ASP A 318 11.63 -8.69 3.29
C ASP A 318 10.58 -9.11 2.27
N VAL A 319 10.11 -8.17 1.43
CA VAL A 319 9.16 -8.46 0.35
C VAL A 319 9.73 -9.49 -0.62
N ILE A 320 10.96 -9.28 -1.10
CA ILE A 320 11.59 -10.15 -2.10
C ILE A 320 11.82 -11.55 -1.51
N ALA A 321 12.35 -11.61 -0.28
CA ALA A 321 12.60 -12.88 0.39
C ALA A 321 11.30 -13.64 0.63
N LEU A 322 10.28 -13.00 1.16
CA LEU A 322 8.98 -13.62 1.41
C LEU A 322 8.34 -14.14 0.12
N GLN A 323 8.39 -13.37 -0.97
CA GLN A 323 7.85 -13.80 -2.25
C GLN A 323 8.66 -14.94 -2.87
N GLN A 324 9.98 -14.96 -2.70
CA GLN A 324 10.83 -16.10 -3.11
C GLN A 324 10.40 -17.40 -2.43
N TYR A 325 9.97 -17.32 -1.16
CA TYR A 325 9.45 -18.48 -0.41
C TYR A 325 7.96 -18.77 -0.65
N GLY A 326 7.28 -18.02 -1.54
CA GLY A 326 5.89 -18.29 -1.92
C GLY A 326 4.84 -17.45 -1.15
N ILE A 327 5.24 -16.47 -0.34
CA ILE A 327 4.34 -15.52 0.30
C ILE A 327 4.18 -14.30 -0.63
N TYR A 328 3.35 -14.48 -1.65
CA TYR A 328 3.24 -13.52 -2.76
C TYR A 328 2.59 -12.19 -2.38
N GLY A 329 1.80 -12.14 -1.31
CA GLY A 329 1.13 -10.92 -0.86
C GLY A 329 1.98 -9.99 0.01
N ALA A 330 3.28 -10.24 0.14
CA ALA A 330 4.18 -9.36 0.87
C ALA A 330 4.38 -8.03 0.14
N VAL A 331 4.23 -6.91 0.86
CA VAL A 331 4.41 -5.55 0.34
C VAL A 331 5.10 -4.67 1.36
N ALA A 332 5.80 -3.61 0.91
CA ALA A 332 6.44 -2.66 1.79
C ALA A 332 6.19 -1.20 1.39
N THR A 333 6.31 -0.30 2.35
CA THR A 333 6.31 1.14 2.11
C THR A 333 7.64 1.60 1.51
N LEU A 334 7.65 2.77 0.89
CA LEU A 334 8.79 3.28 0.13
C LEU A 334 9.62 4.29 0.94
N GLY A 335 10.14 3.87 2.11
CA GLY A 335 10.96 4.73 2.98
C GLY A 335 10.18 5.83 3.68
N THR A 336 8.86 5.69 3.75
CA THR A 336 7.95 6.50 4.55
C THR A 336 7.19 5.60 5.51
N ALA A 337 6.77 6.13 6.65
CA ALA A 337 5.84 5.39 7.51
C ALA A 337 4.57 5.04 6.74
N SER A 338 3.91 3.96 7.13
CA SER A 338 2.58 3.60 6.63
C SER A 338 1.62 4.79 6.78
N ASN A 339 0.74 4.95 5.82
CA ASN A 339 -0.27 6.01 5.81
C ASN A 339 -1.65 5.44 5.45
N THR A 340 -2.66 6.28 5.53
CA THR A 340 -4.06 5.93 5.22
C THR A 340 -4.23 5.38 3.80
N GLU A 341 -3.52 5.95 2.81
CA GLU A 341 -3.62 5.50 1.41
C GLU A 341 -3.04 4.09 1.23
N HIS A 342 -1.90 3.78 1.85
CA HIS A 342 -1.31 2.45 1.81
C HIS A 342 -2.26 1.38 2.36
N LEU A 343 -2.90 1.65 3.51
CA LEU A 343 -3.87 0.72 4.10
C LEU A 343 -5.13 0.60 3.23
N ASN A 344 -5.62 1.69 2.66
CA ASN A 344 -6.76 1.66 1.74
C ASN A 344 -6.45 0.87 0.47
N ILE A 345 -5.22 0.96 -0.07
CA ILE A 345 -4.79 0.15 -1.20
C ILE A 345 -4.87 -1.34 -0.85
N LEU A 346 -4.39 -1.73 0.33
CA LEU A 346 -4.42 -3.12 0.78
C LEU A 346 -5.84 -3.61 1.07
N PHE A 347 -6.68 -2.81 1.74
CA PHE A 347 -8.08 -3.17 1.99
C PHE A 347 -8.93 -3.29 0.70
N LYS A 348 -8.48 -2.68 -0.42
CA LYS A 348 -9.08 -2.93 -1.73
C LYS A 348 -8.68 -4.30 -2.32
N GLN A 349 -7.56 -4.88 -1.88
CA GLN A 349 -7.13 -6.20 -2.31
C GLN A 349 -7.79 -7.31 -1.48
N ASN A 350 -7.83 -7.15 -0.16
CA ASN A 350 -8.44 -8.11 0.76
C ASN A 350 -8.97 -7.36 2.02
N PRO A 351 -10.16 -7.68 2.54
CA PRO A 351 -10.66 -7.09 3.78
C PRO A 351 -9.84 -7.48 5.02
N CYS A 352 -9.10 -8.59 4.97
CA CYS A 352 -8.20 -9.03 6.05
C CYS A 352 -6.74 -8.80 5.62
N ILE A 353 -6.01 -7.94 6.35
CA ILE A 353 -4.59 -7.67 6.11
C ILE A 353 -3.78 -7.93 7.38
N THR A 354 -2.53 -8.35 7.20
CA THR A 354 -1.57 -8.52 8.29
C THR A 354 -0.47 -7.48 8.16
N ILE A 355 -0.05 -6.90 9.28
CA ILE A 355 1.11 -5.99 9.31
C ILE A 355 2.16 -6.64 10.20
N ALA A 356 3.35 -6.84 9.65
CA ALA A 356 4.50 -7.35 10.38
C ALA A 356 5.41 -6.22 10.82
N PHE A 357 5.90 -6.32 12.05
CA PHE A 357 6.84 -5.37 12.65
C PHE A 357 8.04 -6.13 13.18
N ASP A 358 9.20 -5.51 13.05
CA ASP A 358 10.43 -6.05 13.65
C ASP A 358 10.27 -6.22 15.17
N GLY A 359 10.91 -7.23 15.74
CA GLY A 359 10.80 -7.58 17.16
C GLY A 359 11.60 -6.66 18.09
N ASP A 360 11.87 -5.41 17.67
CA ASP A 360 12.60 -4.42 18.44
C ASP A 360 11.72 -3.26 18.94
N ALA A 361 12.31 -2.33 19.68
CA ALA A 361 11.59 -1.17 20.23
C ALA A 361 11.10 -0.20 19.11
N ALA A 362 11.79 -0.15 17.97
CA ALA A 362 11.38 0.68 16.85
C ALA A 362 10.15 0.09 16.14
N GLY A 363 10.14 -1.24 15.93
CA GLY A 363 9.00 -1.95 15.38
C GLY A 363 7.75 -1.86 16.27
N GLN A 364 7.89 -1.93 17.60
CA GLN A 364 6.77 -1.71 18.54
C GLN A 364 6.19 -0.30 18.43
N LYS A 365 7.04 0.72 18.28
CA LYS A 365 6.60 2.11 18.08
C LYS A 365 5.92 2.29 16.72
N ALA A 366 6.44 1.64 15.69
CA ALA A 366 5.83 1.64 14.36
C ALA A 366 4.46 0.95 14.37
N ALA A 367 4.32 -0.17 15.11
CA ALA A 367 3.06 -0.87 15.29
C ALA A 367 1.99 0.02 15.92
N ARG A 368 2.33 0.75 17.00
CA ARG A 368 1.41 1.69 17.65
C ARG A 368 0.98 2.80 16.71
N ARG A 369 1.92 3.42 16.00
CA ARG A 369 1.59 4.47 15.03
C ARG A 369 0.68 3.95 13.92
N THR A 370 0.96 2.76 13.41
CA THR A 370 0.14 2.14 12.36
C THR A 370 -1.25 1.79 12.87
N LEU A 371 -1.38 1.37 14.13
CA LEU A 371 -2.67 1.18 14.81
C LEU A 371 -3.52 2.45 14.74
N GLU A 372 -2.99 3.58 15.17
CA GLU A 372 -3.71 4.87 15.18
C GLU A 372 -4.16 5.31 13.78
N ILE A 373 -3.33 5.06 12.75
CA ILE A 373 -3.66 5.35 11.35
C ILE A 373 -4.74 4.39 10.81
N ALA A 374 -4.73 3.13 11.26
CA ALA A 374 -5.65 2.11 10.78
C ALA A 374 -7.05 2.22 11.38
N LEU A 375 -7.17 2.63 12.65
CA LEU A 375 -8.44 2.68 13.37
C LEU A 375 -9.56 3.43 12.61
N PRO A 376 -9.33 4.62 12.00
CA PRO A 376 -10.37 5.31 11.25
C PRO A 376 -10.86 4.57 9.99
N LEU A 377 -10.08 3.58 9.52
CA LEU A 377 -10.36 2.81 8.30
C LEU A 377 -11.11 1.50 8.56
N LEU A 378 -11.23 1.10 9.84
CA LEU A 378 -11.82 -0.18 10.22
C LEU A 378 -13.35 -0.08 10.26
N ASN A 379 -13.94 -0.18 9.09
CA ASN A 379 -15.38 -0.41 8.95
C ASN A 379 -15.71 -1.88 9.23
N ASP A 380 -16.99 -2.18 9.51
CA ASP A 380 -17.46 -3.55 9.65
C ASP A 380 -17.07 -4.40 8.44
N GLY A 381 -16.51 -5.58 8.68
CA GLY A 381 -16.01 -6.50 7.66
C GLY A 381 -14.52 -6.32 7.31
N ARG A 382 -13.81 -5.32 7.88
CA ARG A 382 -12.35 -5.20 7.75
C ARG A 382 -11.67 -5.78 8.98
N GLU A 383 -10.64 -6.59 8.74
CA GLU A 383 -9.82 -7.20 9.77
C GLU A 383 -8.36 -6.79 9.63
N LEU A 384 -7.73 -6.52 10.77
CA LEU A 384 -6.32 -6.20 10.84
C LEU A 384 -5.64 -7.10 11.86
N LYS A 385 -4.54 -7.73 11.44
CA LYS A 385 -3.68 -8.55 12.30
C LYS A 385 -2.33 -7.88 12.47
N PHE A 386 -1.76 -8.02 13.66
CA PHE A 386 -0.45 -7.50 14.00
C PHE A 386 0.51 -8.64 14.26
N PHE A 387 1.44 -8.86 13.34
CA PHE A 387 2.47 -9.87 13.49
C PHE A 387 3.75 -9.22 14.03
N VAL A 388 3.91 -9.25 15.36
CA VAL A 388 5.17 -8.84 16.00
C VAL A 388 6.14 -10.00 15.94
N LEU A 389 7.26 -9.82 15.25
CA LEU A 389 8.25 -10.86 15.09
C LEU A 389 9.00 -11.14 16.41
N PRO A 390 9.55 -12.35 16.59
CA PRO A 390 10.44 -12.64 17.71
C PRO A 390 11.63 -11.68 17.74
N ASN A 391 12.17 -11.41 18.95
CA ASN A 391 13.28 -10.49 19.13
C ASN A 391 14.44 -10.77 18.17
N HIS A 392 15.00 -9.71 17.60
CA HIS A 392 16.12 -9.72 16.66
C HIS A 392 15.87 -10.37 15.30
N HIS A 393 14.62 -10.62 14.93
CA HIS A 393 14.26 -11.10 13.61
C HIS A 393 13.49 -10.04 12.81
N ASP A 394 13.88 -9.93 11.53
CA ASP A 394 13.08 -9.36 10.46
C ASP A 394 12.37 -10.49 9.68
N PRO A 395 11.39 -10.21 8.83
CA PRO A 395 10.68 -11.24 8.06
C PRO A 395 11.59 -12.10 7.19
N ASP A 396 12.63 -11.51 6.57
CA ASP A 396 13.64 -12.20 5.75
C ASP A 396 14.41 -13.25 6.56
N SER A 397 14.95 -12.86 7.73
CA SER A 397 15.71 -13.78 8.59
C SER A 397 14.82 -14.86 9.21
N LEU A 398 13.58 -14.52 9.57
CA LEU A 398 12.67 -15.47 10.18
C LEU A 398 12.25 -16.55 9.20
N ILE A 399 11.86 -16.19 7.96
CA ILE A 399 11.42 -17.19 6.98
C ILE A 399 12.58 -18.11 6.54
N ARG A 400 13.80 -17.57 6.46
CA ARG A 400 14.99 -18.39 6.16
C ARG A 400 15.30 -19.38 7.28
N ARG A 401 15.05 -19.04 8.53
CA ARG A 401 15.29 -19.91 9.68
C ARG A 401 14.20 -20.95 9.86
N GLU A 402 12.95 -20.52 9.81
CA GLU A 402 11.80 -21.36 10.15
C GLU A 402 11.23 -22.16 8.97
N GLY A 403 11.51 -21.70 7.74
CA GLY A 403 10.89 -22.23 6.52
C GLY A 403 9.44 -21.75 6.32
N LEU A 404 8.91 -22.07 5.14
CA LEU A 404 7.59 -21.58 4.71
C LEU A 404 6.44 -22.04 5.62
N GLU A 405 6.38 -23.33 5.95
CA GLU A 405 5.26 -23.92 6.72
C GLU A 405 5.16 -23.32 8.13
N ASN A 406 6.30 -23.22 8.83
CA ASN A 406 6.33 -22.59 10.16
C ASN A 406 6.01 -21.11 10.10
N PHE A 407 6.55 -20.38 9.13
CA PHE A 407 6.25 -18.95 8.96
C PHE A 407 4.76 -18.72 8.69
N GLN A 408 4.14 -19.52 7.82
CA GLN A 408 2.69 -19.45 7.57
C GLN A 408 1.86 -19.80 8.81
N ARG A 409 2.31 -20.76 9.62
CA ARG A 409 1.65 -21.08 10.89
C ARG A 409 1.69 -19.89 11.85
N LEU A 410 2.86 -19.22 11.98
CA LEU A 410 3.01 -18.01 12.80
C LEU A 410 2.12 -16.87 12.30
N LEU A 411 2.07 -16.65 10.99
CA LEU A 411 1.17 -15.64 10.40
C LEU A 411 -0.31 -15.91 10.70
N LYS A 412 -0.74 -17.16 10.61
CA LYS A 412 -2.14 -17.53 10.96
C LYS A 412 -2.45 -17.29 12.43
N GLN A 413 -1.46 -17.43 13.32
CA GLN A 413 -1.57 -17.19 14.76
C GLN A 413 -1.39 -15.72 15.14
N ALA A 414 -1.06 -14.86 14.16
CA ALA A 414 -0.92 -13.42 14.43
C ALA A 414 -2.19 -12.87 15.10
N PRO A 415 -2.05 -12.15 16.22
CA PRO A 415 -3.19 -11.63 16.98
C PRO A 415 -4.02 -10.67 16.14
N LEU A 416 -5.33 -10.75 16.30
CA LEU A 416 -6.24 -9.76 15.81
C LEU A 416 -5.99 -8.40 16.50
N LEU A 417 -6.40 -7.33 15.85
CA LEU A 417 -6.29 -5.98 16.39
C LEU A 417 -6.77 -5.85 17.83
N SER A 418 -7.90 -6.47 18.18
CA SER A 418 -8.47 -6.43 19.54
C SER A 418 -7.55 -7.02 20.59
N ASP A 419 -6.88 -8.14 20.26
CA ASP A 419 -5.95 -8.81 21.17
C ASP A 419 -4.64 -8.03 21.27
N PHE A 420 -4.17 -7.48 20.15
CA PHE A 420 -2.99 -6.62 20.12
C PHE A 420 -3.20 -5.36 20.98
N ILE A 421 -4.34 -4.67 20.85
CA ILE A 421 -4.68 -3.50 21.68
C ILE A 421 -4.72 -3.90 23.15
N PHE A 422 -5.37 -5.04 23.47
CA PHE A 422 -5.48 -5.50 24.85
C PHE A 422 -4.10 -5.75 25.45
N ALA A 423 -3.26 -6.51 24.77
CA ALA A 423 -1.89 -6.80 25.21
C ALA A 423 -1.08 -5.51 25.41
N HIS A 424 -1.17 -4.57 24.45
CA HIS A 424 -0.44 -3.30 24.50
C HIS A 424 -0.88 -2.41 25.67
N LEU A 425 -2.19 -2.25 25.89
CA LEU A 425 -2.69 -1.40 26.97
C LEU A 425 -2.47 -2.00 28.35
N THR A 426 -2.42 -3.33 28.46
CA THR A 426 -2.22 -4.00 29.76
C THR A 426 -0.74 -4.16 30.14
N GLN A 427 0.20 -3.93 29.23
CA GLN A 427 1.64 -4.05 29.52
C GLN A 427 2.12 -3.11 30.65
N ASN A 428 1.57 -1.90 30.70
CA ASN A 428 2.05 -0.85 31.59
C ASN A 428 1.13 -0.60 32.81
N HIS A 429 0.04 -1.37 32.94
CA HIS A 429 -0.97 -1.17 33.99
C HIS A 429 -1.23 -2.46 34.73
N ASP A 430 -1.29 -2.38 36.06
CA ASP A 430 -1.70 -3.53 36.88
C ASP A 430 -3.23 -3.71 36.79
N ILE A 431 -3.64 -4.64 35.94
CA ILE A 431 -5.07 -4.98 35.75
C ILE A 431 -5.71 -5.73 36.91
N GLN A 432 -4.98 -6.02 37.98
CA GLN A 432 -5.58 -6.56 39.23
C GLN A 432 -6.14 -5.45 40.07
N THR A 433 -5.68 -4.20 39.90
CA THR A 433 -6.14 -3.04 40.66
C THR A 433 -7.27 -2.29 39.95
N PRO A 434 -8.23 -1.69 40.67
CA PRO A 434 -9.27 -0.82 40.09
C PRO A 434 -8.66 0.36 39.30
N GLU A 435 -7.60 0.95 39.83
CA GLU A 435 -6.87 2.08 39.21
C GLU A 435 -6.28 1.69 37.87
N GLY A 436 -5.56 0.56 37.79
CA GLY A 436 -4.97 0.05 36.56
C GLY A 436 -6.04 -0.29 35.53
N LYS A 437 -7.14 -0.95 35.93
CA LYS A 437 -8.29 -1.18 35.03
C LYS A 437 -8.89 0.11 34.51
N SER A 438 -9.01 1.14 35.40
CA SER A 438 -9.55 2.44 35.01
C SER A 438 -8.66 3.14 33.97
N GLN A 439 -7.32 3.06 34.12
CA GLN A 439 -6.34 3.61 33.17
C GLN A 439 -6.44 2.91 31.80
N VAL A 440 -6.45 1.58 31.78
CA VAL A 440 -6.65 0.79 30.53
C VAL A 440 -7.95 1.21 29.84
N MET A 441 -9.05 1.37 30.57
CA MET A 441 -10.32 1.79 29.98
C MET A 441 -10.30 3.24 29.48
N ALA A 442 -9.52 4.12 30.09
CA ALA A 442 -9.36 5.51 29.63
C ALA A 442 -8.57 5.56 28.32
N GLU A 443 -7.46 4.83 28.23
CA GLU A 443 -6.66 4.72 26.98
C GLU A 443 -7.46 4.01 25.87
N LEU A 444 -8.20 2.96 26.19
CA LEU A 444 -9.11 2.32 25.22
C LEU A 444 -10.12 3.30 24.62
N ARG A 445 -10.68 4.20 25.43
CA ARG A 445 -11.61 5.21 24.91
C ARG A 445 -10.95 6.12 23.89
N GLN A 446 -9.72 6.57 24.14
CA GLN A 446 -8.97 7.39 23.19
C GLN A 446 -8.80 6.67 21.84
N LEU A 447 -8.44 5.38 21.86
CA LEU A 447 -8.32 4.57 20.64
C LEU A 447 -9.67 4.33 19.95
N THR A 448 -10.72 4.00 20.73
CA THR A 448 -12.05 3.76 20.17
C THR A 448 -12.72 5.02 19.63
N ASP A 449 -12.31 6.21 20.08
CA ASP A 449 -12.79 7.48 19.52
C ASP A 449 -12.29 7.73 18.10
N LEU A 450 -11.19 7.07 17.69
CA LEU A 450 -10.68 7.08 16.31
C LEU A 450 -11.49 6.16 15.38
N LEU A 451 -12.21 5.17 15.91
CA LEU A 451 -13.01 4.24 15.10
C LEU A 451 -14.20 4.94 14.44
N PRO A 452 -14.65 4.46 13.27
CA PRO A 452 -15.85 4.98 12.62
C PRO A 452 -17.06 4.98 13.55
N LYS A 453 -17.80 6.11 13.57
CA LYS A 453 -18.94 6.30 14.48
C LYS A 453 -20.13 5.37 14.20
N HIS A 454 -20.23 4.85 12.98
CA HIS A 454 -21.38 4.09 12.49
C HIS A 454 -21.17 2.57 12.42
N GLY A 455 -20.01 2.06 12.89
CA GLY A 455 -19.72 0.63 12.90
C GLY A 455 -20.06 -0.05 14.22
N SER A 456 -20.37 -1.34 14.18
CA SER A 456 -20.57 -2.19 15.36
C SER A 456 -19.26 -2.50 16.10
N PHE A 457 -18.12 -2.44 15.41
CA PHE A 457 -16.82 -2.82 15.93
C PHE A 457 -16.42 -2.01 17.18
N ARG A 458 -16.68 -0.70 17.21
CA ARG A 458 -16.44 0.16 18.38
C ARG A 458 -17.14 -0.35 19.64
N TYR A 459 -18.40 -0.72 19.51
CA TYR A 459 -19.19 -1.26 20.62
C TYR A 459 -18.67 -2.62 21.07
N LEU A 460 -18.47 -3.54 20.11
CA LEU A 460 -17.98 -4.90 20.39
C LEU A 460 -16.59 -4.90 21.02
N LEU A 461 -15.67 -4.05 20.55
CA LEU A 461 -14.35 -3.89 21.15
C LEU A 461 -14.44 -3.45 22.60
N SER A 462 -15.28 -2.44 22.89
CA SER A 462 -15.48 -1.95 24.26
C SER A 462 -16.09 -3.02 25.18
N GLN A 463 -16.99 -3.85 24.69
CA GLN A 463 -17.57 -4.96 25.45
C GLN A 463 -16.54 -6.07 25.72
N ALA A 464 -15.79 -6.47 24.70
CA ALA A 464 -14.73 -7.48 24.87
C ALA A 464 -13.68 -7.06 25.92
N PHE A 465 -13.32 -5.78 25.96
CA PHE A 465 -12.41 -5.27 27.00
C PHE A 465 -13.03 -5.29 28.40
N LYS A 466 -14.30 -4.89 28.54
CA LYS A 466 -14.99 -4.98 29.84
C LYS A 466 -15.03 -6.42 30.33
N GLU A 467 -15.29 -7.37 29.45
CA GLU A 467 -15.29 -8.80 29.81
C GLU A 467 -13.91 -9.28 30.23
N LYS A 468 -12.86 -8.99 29.44
CA LYS A 468 -11.47 -9.38 29.74
C LYS A 468 -10.95 -8.74 31.05
N LEU A 469 -11.40 -7.52 31.39
CA LEU A 469 -11.04 -6.82 32.62
C LEU A 469 -11.93 -7.21 33.82
N GLY A 470 -12.94 -8.08 33.60
CA GLY A 470 -13.84 -8.52 34.66
C GLY A 470 -14.90 -7.51 35.04
N PHE A 471 -15.18 -6.49 34.22
CA PHE A 471 -16.32 -5.58 34.39
C PHE A 471 -17.64 -6.17 33.89
N GLY A 472 -17.62 -7.29 33.19
CA GLY A 472 -18.82 -7.98 32.77
C GLY A 472 -19.57 -8.45 34.01
N ARG A 473 -20.81 -8.01 34.17
CA ARG A 473 -21.71 -8.79 34.96
C ARG A 473 -21.63 -10.20 34.37
N LYS A 474 -21.13 -11.17 35.17
CA LYS A 474 -21.52 -12.54 34.92
C LYS A 474 -23.04 -12.48 34.91
N TRP A 475 -23.63 -12.62 33.74
CA TRP A 475 -25.05 -12.84 33.63
C TRP A 475 -25.28 -14.24 34.24
N THR A 476 -25.27 -14.29 35.56
CA THR A 476 -25.96 -15.36 36.25
C THR A 476 -27.42 -14.95 36.11
N PRO A 477 -28.25 -15.73 35.40
CA PRO A 477 -29.67 -15.52 35.54
C PRO A 477 -29.92 -15.53 37.05
N LYS A 478 -30.28 -14.37 37.63
CA LYS A 478 -30.94 -14.35 38.91
C LYS A 478 -32.24 -15.08 38.62
N LEU A 479 -32.29 -16.34 38.97
CA LEU A 479 -33.53 -16.99 39.31
C LEU A 479 -34.08 -16.15 40.49
N ASN A 480 -34.81 -15.08 40.17
CA ASN A 480 -35.69 -14.48 41.14
C ASN A 480 -36.75 -15.55 41.42
N ASN A 481 -36.62 -16.22 42.54
CA ASN A 481 -37.62 -17.16 43.06
C ASN A 481 -38.98 -16.49 43.33
N ASP A 482 -39.19 -15.19 43.02
CA ASP A 482 -40.40 -14.46 43.34
C ASP A 482 -41.10 -13.76 42.15
N ALA A 483 -40.81 -14.14 40.93
CA ALA A 483 -41.64 -13.79 39.79
C ALA A 483 -42.05 -15.05 39.08
N SER A 484 -43.22 -15.58 39.41
CA SER A 484 -43.92 -16.60 38.66
C SER A 484 -44.36 -16.06 37.27
N LEU A 485 -43.43 -15.72 36.43
CA LEU A 485 -43.60 -15.80 35.00
C LEU A 485 -43.25 -17.25 34.61
N SER A 486 -44.22 -18.12 34.84
CA SER A 486 -44.23 -19.44 34.24
C SER A 486 -44.37 -19.26 32.74
N PHE A 487 -43.22 -18.99 32.06
CA PHE A 487 -43.10 -19.45 30.69
C PHE A 487 -43.09 -20.96 30.79
N ASN A 488 -44.26 -21.59 30.63
CA ASN A 488 -44.41 -23.00 30.35
C ASN A 488 -43.82 -23.25 28.93
N ILE A 489 -42.53 -23.06 28.77
CA ILE A 489 -41.79 -23.74 27.75
C ILE A 489 -41.51 -25.14 28.35
N HIS A 490 -42.47 -26.03 28.18
CA HIS A 490 -42.19 -27.45 28.22
C HIS A 490 -41.36 -27.81 26.97
N THR A 491 -40.16 -27.25 26.87
CA THR A 491 -39.10 -27.90 26.09
C THR A 491 -38.65 -29.06 26.94
N ARG A 492 -39.15 -30.23 26.61
CA ARG A 492 -38.59 -31.47 27.16
C ARG A 492 -37.11 -31.43 26.92
N ASP A 493 -36.29 -31.90 27.85
CA ASP A 493 -34.84 -32.04 27.69
C ASP A 493 -34.46 -32.70 26.33
N GLU A 494 -35.38 -33.51 25.81
CA GLU A 494 -35.35 -34.17 24.53
C GLU A 494 -35.34 -33.18 23.33
N ASP A 495 -36.20 -32.18 23.34
CA ASP A 495 -36.32 -31.15 22.29
C ASP A 495 -35.05 -30.28 22.23
N PHE A 496 -34.48 -30.02 23.40
CA PHE A 496 -33.23 -29.28 23.53
C PHE A 496 -32.04 -30.09 23.01
N ALA A 497 -31.98 -31.37 23.35
CA ALA A 497 -30.92 -32.28 22.86
C ALA A 497 -31.02 -32.50 21.34
N ILE A 498 -32.24 -32.63 20.79
CA ILE A 498 -32.46 -32.71 19.33
C ILE A 498 -32.00 -31.44 18.64
N ALA A 499 -32.34 -30.27 19.19
CA ALA A 499 -31.89 -28.99 18.63
C ALA A 499 -30.36 -28.88 18.61
N ILE A 500 -29.67 -29.30 19.68
CA ILE A 500 -28.20 -29.34 19.72
C ILE A 500 -27.62 -30.26 18.64
N LEU A 501 -28.16 -31.46 18.47
CA LEU A 501 -27.70 -32.41 17.47
C LEU A 501 -27.96 -31.94 16.03
N MET A 502 -29.07 -31.22 15.79
CA MET A 502 -29.35 -30.63 14.49
C MET A 502 -28.36 -29.50 14.13
N HIS A 503 -27.94 -28.73 15.11
CA HIS A 503 -26.96 -27.63 14.90
C HIS A 503 -25.51 -28.09 14.96
N HIS A 504 -25.24 -29.23 15.62
CA HIS A 504 -23.91 -29.78 15.83
C HIS A 504 -23.87 -31.28 15.56
N PRO A 505 -24.02 -31.74 14.29
CA PRO A 505 -24.12 -33.18 13.95
C PRO A 505 -22.90 -34.00 14.40
N PHE A 506 -21.74 -33.38 14.54
CA PHE A 506 -20.50 -34.04 14.99
C PHE A 506 -20.60 -34.55 16.45
N LEU A 507 -21.50 -34.04 17.28
CA LEU A 507 -21.70 -34.49 18.65
C LEU A 507 -22.34 -35.91 18.69
N TYR A 508 -22.88 -36.39 17.56
CA TYR A 508 -23.39 -37.74 17.44
C TYR A 508 -22.31 -38.81 17.68
N ILE A 509 -21.04 -38.49 17.49
CA ILE A 509 -19.91 -39.40 17.75
C ILE A 509 -19.79 -39.73 19.25
N HIS A 510 -20.28 -38.85 20.14
CA HIS A 510 -20.27 -39.08 21.60
C HIS A 510 -21.57 -39.69 22.13
N PHE A 511 -22.36 -40.22 21.23
CA PHE A 511 -23.69 -40.72 21.47
C PHE A 511 -23.77 -41.83 22.50
N GLU A 512 -22.84 -42.76 22.49
CA GLU A 512 -22.80 -43.89 23.43
C GLU A 512 -22.73 -43.43 24.90
N THR A 513 -22.02 -42.33 25.13
CA THR A 513 -21.89 -41.73 26.46
C THR A 513 -23.20 -41.06 26.90
N LEU A 514 -23.93 -40.40 25.99
CA LEU A 514 -25.22 -39.78 26.28
C LEU A 514 -26.32 -40.80 26.49
N ARG A 515 -26.33 -41.92 25.73
CA ARG A 515 -27.30 -42.99 25.83
C ARG A 515 -27.31 -43.68 27.22
N ALA A 516 -26.15 -43.74 27.88
CA ALA A 516 -26.03 -44.34 29.20
C ALA A 516 -26.80 -43.58 30.31
N PHE A 517 -27.13 -42.33 30.07
CA PHE A 517 -27.87 -41.45 31.02
C PHE A 517 -29.35 -41.33 30.70
N MET A 518 -29.85 -41.96 29.62
CA MET A 518 -31.25 -41.82 29.19
C MET A 518 -32.09 -43.01 29.61
N GLN A 519 -33.31 -42.72 30.12
CA GLN A 519 -34.27 -43.77 30.49
C GLN A 519 -34.98 -44.36 29.25
N PRO A 520 -35.28 -45.64 29.23
CA PRO A 520 -36.06 -46.26 28.16
C PRO A 520 -37.44 -45.60 28.03
N GLY A 521 -37.80 -45.23 26.79
CA GLY A 521 -39.09 -44.59 26.50
C GLY A 521 -39.06 -43.08 26.24
N GLN A 522 -37.94 -42.43 26.39
CA GLN A 522 -37.76 -41.05 25.98
C GLN A 522 -37.64 -40.92 24.48
N LEU A 523 -38.17 -39.87 23.89
CA LEU A 523 -38.18 -39.63 22.44
C LEU A 523 -36.74 -39.64 21.86
N LEU A 524 -35.81 -39.14 22.62
CA LEU A 524 -34.40 -39.07 22.27
C LEU A 524 -33.74 -40.45 22.18
N SER A 525 -34.11 -41.41 23.05
CA SER A 525 -33.60 -42.77 23.01
C SER A 525 -34.09 -43.49 21.75
N ASN A 526 -35.23 -43.14 21.20
CA ASN A 526 -35.80 -43.66 19.97
C ASN A 526 -35.14 -43.05 18.71
N VAL A 527 -34.86 -41.77 18.75
CA VAL A 527 -34.16 -41.04 17.67
C VAL A 527 -32.70 -41.46 17.54
N LEU A 528 -32.13 -41.87 18.68
CA LEU A 528 -30.73 -42.27 18.79
C LEU A 528 -30.56 -43.80 18.77
N ALA A 529 -31.62 -44.59 18.57
CA ALA A 529 -31.51 -46.02 18.38
C ALA A 529 -30.66 -46.34 17.13
N PRO A 530 -29.74 -47.30 17.18
CA PRO A 530 -28.93 -47.63 16.01
C PRO A 530 -29.87 -48.03 14.86
N VAL A 531 -29.68 -47.39 13.73
CA VAL A 531 -30.33 -47.82 12.47
C VAL A 531 -29.92 -49.29 12.28
N PRO A 532 -30.86 -50.24 12.13
CA PRO A 532 -30.51 -51.62 11.88
C PRO A 532 -29.63 -51.63 10.62
N SER A 533 -28.46 -52.24 10.74
CA SER A 533 -27.52 -52.45 9.65
C SER A 533 -28.20 -53.21 8.52
N THR A 534 -28.81 -52.53 7.59
CA THR A 534 -29.16 -53.10 6.30
C THR A 534 -27.82 -53.37 5.62
N SER A 535 -27.54 -54.67 5.45
CA SER A 535 -26.44 -55.16 4.65
C SER A 535 -26.31 -54.37 3.37
N VAL A 536 -25.21 -53.63 3.24
CA VAL A 536 -24.79 -53.05 1.96
C VAL A 536 -24.47 -54.24 1.05
N PRO A 537 -25.08 -54.37 -0.11
CA PRO A 537 -24.63 -55.39 -1.08
C PRO A 537 -23.26 -54.91 -1.60
N ASP A 538 -22.31 -55.83 -1.57
CA ASP A 538 -21.01 -55.69 -2.23
C ASP A 538 -21.23 -55.29 -3.69
N GLY A 539 -20.85 -54.10 -4.05
CA GLY A 539 -20.91 -53.56 -5.41
C GLY A 539 -19.64 -52.78 -5.67
N GLU A 540 -18.90 -53.24 -6.66
CA GLU A 540 -17.60 -52.88 -7.20
C GLU A 540 -17.26 -51.40 -7.27
N PRO A 541 -15.95 -51.04 -7.34
CA PRO A 541 -15.47 -49.65 -7.42
C PRO A 541 -15.63 -49.12 -8.84
N LEU A 542 -16.14 -47.90 -8.92
CA LEU A 542 -15.93 -46.97 -10.05
C LEU A 542 -15.05 -45.82 -9.60
#